data_8184d49df5344aef6a9a5fad5846b24e
#
_entry.id   8184d49df5344aef6a9a5fad5846b24e
#
_cell.length_a   1.000
_cell.length_b   1.000
_cell.length_c   1.000
_cell.angle_alpha   90.00
_cell.angle_beta   90.00
_cell.angle_gamma   90.00
#
_symmetry.space_group_name_H-M   'P 1'
#
loop_
_entity.id
_entity.type
_entity.pdbx_description
1 polymer ?
#
loop_
_entity_poly.entity_id
_entity_poly.type
_entity_poly.pdbx_seq_one_letter_code
_entity_poly.pdbx_strand_id
1 'polypeptide(L)'
;METCAEMQVCRGQEKDALRMYEKILQLDADNLAANIFLGNYYYLMAEQEKSKLETDYKKLSSPTKMQYARYRDGLSKLFTTRYEKARNSLQKVVLRFPSTEAQKTLDKILRIEKEVNR
;
A
#
# COMPACT_ATOMS: atom_id res chain seq x y z
N MET A 1 -3.83 9.40 -24.00
CA MET A 1 -4.54 9.57 -22.73
C MET A 1 -5.53 8.41 -22.54
N GLU A 2 -5.47 7.74 -21.40
CA GLU A 2 -6.31 6.58 -21.17
C GLU A 2 -7.76 6.98 -20.88
N THR A 3 -8.68 6.23 -21.46
CA THR A 3 -10.12 6.41 -21.20
C THR A 3 -10.52 5.66 -19.93
N CYS A 4 -11.72 5.95 -19.39
CA CYS A 4 -12.24 5.22 -18.24
C CYS A 4 -12.39 3.72 -18.50
N ALA A 5 -12.73 3.34 -19.74
CA ALA A 5 -12.84 1.93 -20.11
C ALA A 5 -11.48 1.22 -20.08
N GLU A 6 -10.43 1.89 -20.55
CA GLU A 6 -9.07 1.37 -20.50
C GLU A 6 -8.60 1.21 -19.06
N MET A 7 -8.93 2.15 -18.18
CA MET A 7 -8.60 2.05 -16.76
C MET A 7 -9.31 0.87 -16.09
N GLN A 8 -10.56 0.59 -16.45
CA GLN A 8 -11.28 -0.55 -15.92
C GLN A 8 -10.68 -1.88 -16.38
N VAL A 9 -10.26 -1.96 -17.63
CA VAL A 9 -9.57 -3.15 -18.16
C VAL A 9 -8.25 -3.35 -17.43
N CYS A 10 -7.48 -2.28 -17.21
CA CYS A 10 -6.22 -2.36 -16.47
C CYS A 10 -6.43 -2.84 -15.03
N ARG A 11 -7.49 -2.39 -14.36
CA ARG A 11 -7.82 -2.84 -13.01
C ARG A 11 -8.19 -4.32 -12.98
N GLY A 12 -8.90 -4.81 -13.98
CA GLY A 12 -9.22 -6.23 -14.11
C GLY A 12 -7.97 -7.06 -14.27
N GLN A 13 -7.05 -6.62 -15.12
CA GLN A 13 -5.76 -7.27 -15.33
C GLN A 13 -4.90 -7.26 -14.07
N GLU A 14 -4.93 -6.18 -13.29
CA GLU A 14 -4.22 -6.09 -12.02
C GLU A 14 -4.71 -7.12 -11.00
N LYS A 15 -6.03 -7.32 -10.90
CA LYS A 15 -6.60 -8.31 -10.01
C LYS A 15 -6.20 -9.74 -10.40
N ASP A 16 -6.19 -10.04 -11.69
CA ASP A 16 -5.77 -11.34 -12.19
C ASP A 16 -4.28 -11.57 -11.93
N ALA A 17 -3.46 -10.54 -12.15
CA ALA A 17 -2.04 -10.58 -11.86
C ALA A 17 -1.79 -10.76 -10.36
N LEU A 18 -2.57 -10.08 -9.51
CA LEU A 18 -2.48 -10.21 -8.06
C LEU A 18 -2.67 -11.67 -7.62
N ARG A 19 -3.73 -12.33 -8.13
CA ARG A 19 -4.00 -13.73 -7.83
C ARG A 19 -2.86 -14.64 -8.28
N MET A 20 -2.34 -14.39 -9.47
CA MET A 20 -1.22 -15.15 -10.02
C MET A 20 0.03 -15.03 -9.14
N TYR A 21 0.39 -13.81 -8.78
CA TYR A 21 1.57 -13.56 -7.96
C TYR A 21 1.41 -14.06 -6.52
N GLU A 22 0.21 -14.01 -5.96
CA GLU A 22 -0.07 -14.61 -4.65
C GLU A 22 0.16 -16.12 -4.69
N LYS A 23 -0.27 -16.80 -5.75
CA LYS A 23 -0.02 -18.23 -5.93
C LYS A 23 1.47 -18.53 -6.07
N ILE A 24 2.20 -17.68 -6.80
CA ILE A 24 3.65 -17.84 -6.93
C ILE A 24 4.31 -17.75 -5.57
N LEU A 25 3.89 -16.81 -4.71
CA LEU A 25 4.45 -16.67 -3.36
C LEU A 25 4.12 -17.84 -2.45
N GLN A 26 3.00 -18.53 -2.69
CA GLN A 26 2.70 -19.76 -1.94
C GLN A 26 3.68 -20.87 -2.25
N LEU A 27 4.19 -20.91 -3.48
CA LEU A 27 5.16 -21.91 -3.92
C LEU A 27 6.62 -21.48 -3.67
N ASP A 28 6.87 -20.17 -3.81
CA ASP A 28 8.20 -19.57 -3.63
C ASP A 28 8.04 -18.20 -2.97
N ALA A 29 8.12 -18.18 -1.64
CA ALA A 29 7.92 -16.96 -0.83
C ALA A 29 8.94 -15.86 -1.13
N ASP A 30 10.08 -16.21 -1.72
CA ASP A 30 11.16 -15.26 -2.02
C ASP A 30 11.21 -14.86 -3.50
N ASN A 31 10.18 -15.22 -4.28
CA ASN A 31 10.16 -14.87 -5.69
C ASN A 31 10.24 -13.36 -5.88
N LEU A 32 11.24 -12.91 -6.63
CA LEU A 32 11.55 -11.49 -6.79
C LEU A 32 10.42 -10.73 -7.48
N ALA A 33 9.98 -11.22 -8.65
CA ALA A 33 8.93 -10.55 -9.43
C ALA A 33 7.64 -10.43 -8.64
N ALA A 34 7.23 -11.49 -7.94
CA ALA A 34 6.03 -11.49 -7.14
C ALA A 34 6.11 -10.51 -5.97
N ASN A 35 7.25 -10.44 -5.28
CA ASN A 35 7.44 -9.50 -4.18
C ASN A 35 7.47 -8.05 -4.66
N ILE A 36 8.06 -7.78 -5.81
CA ILE A 36 8.04 -6.43 -6.41
C ILE A 36 6.60 -6.03 -6.74
N PHE A 37 5.87 -6.89 -7.43
CA PHE A 37 4.49 -6.59 -7.82
C PHE A 37 3.61 -6.35 -6.59
N LEU A 38 3.62 -7.27 -5.64
CA LEU A 38 2.76 -7.18 -4.46
C LEU A 38 3.15 -6.02 -3.56
N GLY A 39 4.43 -5.76 -3.40
CA GLY A 39 4.90 -4.61 -2.63
C GLY A 39 4.38 -3.30 -3.19
N ASN A 40 4.52 -3.10 -4.50
CA ASN A 40 4.03 -1.90 -5.17
C ASN A 40 2.50 -1.84 -5.16
N TYR A 41 1.83 -2.96 -5.39
CA TYR A 41 0.37 -3.02 -5.41
C TYR A 41 -0.22 -2.61 -4.06
N TYR A 42 0.24 -3.22 -2.97
CA TYR A 42 -0.25 -2.89 -1.63
C TYR A 42 0.09 -1.46 -1.23
N TYR A 43 1.27 -0.97 -1.61
CA TYR A 43 1.66 0.41 -1.33
C TYR A 43 0.73 1.40 -2.03
N LEU A 44 0.46 1.21 -3.32
CA LEU A 44 -0.42 2.10 -4.09
C LEU A 44 -1.85 2.07 -3.56
N MET A 45 -2.36 0.90 -3.21
CA MET A 45 -3.68 0.79 -2.60
C MET A 45 -3.75 1.51 -1.26
N ALA A 46 -2.71 1.35 -0.45
CA ALA A 46 -2.62 2.02 0.85
C ALA A 46 -2.60 3.55 0.69
N GLU A 47 -1.85 4.06 -0.29
CA GLU A 47 -1.80 5.49 -0.58
C GLU A 47 -3.15 6.04 -0.99
N GLN A 48 -3.90 5.32 -1.81
CA GLN A 48 -5.24 5.72 -2.24
C GLN A 48 -6.20 5.77 -1.04
N GLU A 49 -6.18 4.77 -0.19
CA GLU A 49 -7.03 4.72 1.00
C GLU A 49 -6.63 5.79 2.03
N LYS A 50 -5.33 6.03 2.21
CA LYS A 50 -4.84 7.08 3.09
C LYS A 50 -5.29 8.46 2.61
N SER A 51 -5.17 8.73 1.32
CA SER A 51 -5.61 9.97 0.72
C SER A 51 -7.09 10.20 0.93
N LYS A 52 -7.90 9.15 0.78
CA LYS A 52 -9.34 9.23 1.01
C LYS A 52 -9.66 9.55 2.48
N LEU A 53 -9.00 8.90 3.42
CA LEU A 53 -9.18 9.18 4.84
C LEU A 53 -8.83 10.63 5.19
N GLU A 54 -7.71 11.12 4.67
CA GLU A 54 -7.28 12.50 4.89
C GLU A 54 -8.26 13.50 4.28
N THR A 55 -8.74 13.24 3.06
CA THR A 55 -9.69 14.11 2.38
C THR A 55 -11.00 14.18 3.14
N ASP A 56 -11.53 13.04 3.55
CA ASP A 56 -12.79 12.97 4.31
C ASP A 56 -12.67 13.68 5.65
N TYR A 57 -11.54 13.53 6.33
CA TYR A 57 -11.29 14.23 7.60
C TYR A 57 -11.19 15.75 7.40
N LYS A 58 -10.51 16.20 6.35
CA LYS A 58 -10.36 17.64 6.05
C LYS A 58 -11.68 18.32 5.72
N LYS A 59 -12.69 17.58 5.27
CA LYS A 59 -14.03 18.13 5.01
C LYS A 59 -14.77 18.52 6.27
N LEU A 60 -14.35 18.00 7.42
CA LEU A 60 -14.97 18.33 8.70
C LEU A 60 -14.53 19.72 9.15
N SER A 61 -15.49 20.62 9.39
CA SER A 61 -15.20 21.99 9.79
C SER A 61 -14.69 22.10 11.23
N SER A 62 -15.24 21.26 12.12
CA SER A 62 -14.84 21.23 13.53
C SER A 62 -14.88 19.79 14.01
N PRO A 63 -13.84 18.98 13.72
CA PRO A 63 -13.88 17.59 14.10
C PRO A 63 -13.91 17.41 15.61
N THR A 64 -14.76 16.49 16.06
CA THR A 64 -14.85 16.10 17.47
C THR A 64 -13.68 15.19 17.85
N LYS A 65 -13.47 15.01 19.15
CA LYS A 65 -12.45 14.07 19.64
C LYS A 65 -12.71 12.66 19.12
N MET A 66 -13.98 12.25 19.04
CA MET A 66 -14.37 10.93 18.52
C MET A 66 -14.05 10.81 17.02
N GLN A 67 -14.31 11.85 16.22
CA GLN A 67 -14.00 11.86 14.81
C GLN A 67 -12.47 11.80 14.58
N TYR A 68 -11.72 12.52 15.38
CA TYR A 68 -10.26 12.45 15.33
C TYR A 68 -9.76 11.04 15.70
N ALA A 69 -10.32 10.45 16.76
CA ALA A 69 -9.94 9.10 17.17
C ALA A 69 -10.24 8.06 16.09
N ARG A 70 -11.38 8.18 15.41
CA ARG A 70 -11.74 7.31 14.28
C ARG A 70 -10.76 7.46 13.12
N TYR A 71 -10.37 8.70 12.82
CA TYR A 71 -9.40 8.97 11.77
C TYR A 71 -8.05 8.32 12.10
N ARG A 72 -7.56 8.49 13.32
CA ARG A 72 -6.30 7.88 13.77
C ARG A 72 -6.38 6.36 13.78
N ASP A 73 -7.49 5.80 14.21
CA ASP A 73 -7.72 4.35 14.19
C ASP A 73 -7.73 3.81 12.76
N GLY A 74 -8.37 4.52 11.84
CA GLY A 74 -8.38 4.17 10.42
C GLY A 74 -6.98 4.15 9.84
N LEU A 75 -6.14 5.13 10.15
CA LEU A 75 -4.74 5.16 9.70
C LEU A 75 -3.94 3.99 10.26
N SER A 76 -4.14 3.68 11.55
CA SER A 76 -3.47 2.55 12.18
C SER A 76 -3.84 1.21 11.55
N LYS A 77 -5.13 1.00 11.29
CA LYS A 77 -5.61 -0.21 10.62
C LYS A 77 -5.07 -0.31 9.19
N LEU A 78 -5.07 0.81 8.48
CA LEU A 78 -4.54 0.86 7.12
C LEU A 78 -3.06 0.48 7.10
N PHE A 79 -2.29 0.98 8.05
CA PHE A 79 -0.88 0.63 8.15
C PHE A 79 -0.70 -0.87 8.36
N THR A 80 -1.40 -1.45 9.34
CA THR A 80 -1.23 -2.88 9.66
C THR A 80 -1.74 -3.81 8.57
N THR A 81 -2.76 -3.38 7.78
CA THR A 81 -3.35 -4.24 6.74
C THR A 81 -2.70 -4.09 5.37
N ARG A 82 -2.21 -2.89 5.02
CA ARG A 82 -1.70 -2.60 3.68
C ARG A 82 -0.21 -2.26 3.67
N TYR A 83 0.17 -1.23 4.42
CA TYR A 83 1.57 -0.76 4.41
C TYR A 83 2.53 -1.81 4.94
N GLU A 84 2.14 -2.55 5.95
CA GLU A 84 2.97 -3.60 6.53
C GLU A 84 3.23 -4.73 5.52
N LYS A 85 2.20 -5.11 4.76
CA LYS A 85 2.35 -6.10 3.69
C LYS A 85 3.30 -5.60 2.60
N ALA A 86 3.14 -4.34 2.18
CA ALA A 86 4.03 -3.73 1.20
C ALA A 86 5.47 -3.70 1.72
N ARG A 87 5.66 -3.30 2.98
CA ARG A 87 6.98 -3.28 3.62
C ARG A 87 7.64 -4.65 3.59
N ASN A 88 6.91 -5.68 4.00
CA ASN A 88 7.45 -7.03 4.07
C ASN A 88 7.91 -7.53 2.70
N SER A 89 7.11 -7.30 1.66
CA SER A 89 7.45 -7.70 0.29
C SER A 89 8.67 -6.91 -0.23
N LEU A 90 8.70 -5.61 -0.02
CA LEU A 90 9.79 -4.76 -0.51
C LEU A 90 11.10 -4.98 0.25
N GLN A 91 11.03 -5.33 1.54
CA GLN A 91 12.22 -5.70 2.30
C GLN A 91 12.89 -6.96 1.73
N LYS A 92 12.10 -7.94 1.32
CA LYS A 92 12.63 -9.13 0.64
C LYS A 92 13.34 -8.77 -0.67
N VAL A 93 12.79 -7.80 -1.40
CA VAL A 93 13.40 -7.33 -2.65
C VAL A 93 14.77 -6.71 -2.39
N VAL A 94 14.87 -5.76 -1.44
CA VAL A 94 16.13 -5.07 -1.19
C VAL A 94 17.20 -5.96 -0.56
N LEU A 95 16.80 -7.01 0.15
CA LEU A 95 17.74 -7.99 0.70
C LEU A 95 18.46 -8.78 -0.39
N ARG A 96 17.78 -9.04 -1.50
CA ARG A 96 18.33 -9.81 -2.62
C ARG A 96 18.89 -8.95 -3.73
N PHE A 97 18.32 -7.76 -3.91
CA PHE A 97 18.63 -6.90 -5.06
C PHE A 97 18.72 -5.45 -4.59
N PRO A 98 19.80 -4.74 -4.92
CA PRO A 98 19.92 -3.32 -4.55
C PRO A 98 19.02 -2.47 -5.46
N SER A 99 17.74 -2.39 -5.12
CA SER A 99 16.75 -1.61 -5.85
C SER A 99 16.57 -0.25 -5.18
N THR A 100 16.96 0.80 -5.88
CA THR A 100 16.79 2.18 -5.41
C THR A 100 15.32 2.53 -5.25
N GLU A 101 14.47 2.09 -6.18
CA GLU A 101 13.04 2.35 -6.14
C GLU A 101 12.37 1.67 -4.95
N ALA A 102 12.69 0.40 -4.71
CA ALA A 102 12.16 -0.32 -3.56
C ALA A 102 12.60 0.32 -2.25
N GLN A 103 13.85 0.76 -2.17
CA GLN A 103 14.36 1.44 -0.98
C GLN A 103 13.66 2.77 -0.73
N LYS A 104 13.41 3.56 -1.78
CA LYS A 104 12.67 4.82 -1.66
C LYS A 104 11.25 4.58 -1.14
N THR A 105 10.57 3.55 -1.65
CA THR A 105 9.22 3.20 -1.20
C THR A 105 9.24 2.75 0.26
N LEU A 106 10.22 1.94 0.66
CA LEU A 106 10.39 1.52 2.05
C LEU A 106 10.60 2.73 2.98
N ASP A 107 11.41 3.70 2.56
CA ASP A 107 11.65 4.90 3.35
C ASP A 107 10.36 5.70 3.55
N LYS A 108 9.52 5.79 2.53
CA LYS A 108 8.22 6.44 2.63
C LYS A 108 7.29 5.70 3.61
N ILE A 109 7.28 4.38 3.56
CA ILE A 109 6.49 3.56 4.47
C ILE A 109 6.94 3.75 5.91
N LEU A 110 8.24 3.81 6.15
CA LEU A 110 8.79 4.07 7.49
C LEU A 110 8.38 5.43 8.04
N ARG A 111 8.33 6.46 7.19
CA ARG A 111 7.84 7.79 7.58
C ARG A 111 6.37 7.73 7.98
N ILE A 112 5.55 7.01 7.21
CA ILE A 112 4.12 6.84 7.51
C ILE A 112 3.94 6.10 8.83
N GLU A 113 4.75 5.07 9.08
CA GLU A 113 4.73 4.34 10.34
C GLU A 113 4.96 5.27 11.54
N LYS A 114 5.93 6.17 11.43
CA LYS A 114 6.22 7.15 12.48
C LYS A 114 5.05 8.11 12.69
N GLU A 115 4.39 8.55 11.62
CA GLU A 115 3.21 9.41 11.70
C GLU A 115 2.05 8.70 12.40
N VAL A 116 1.81 7.44 12.06
CA VAL A 116 0.71 6.66 12.61
C VAL A 116 0.91 6.36 14.10
N ASN A 117 2.15 6.15 14.51
CA ASN A 117 2.50 5.78 15.89
C ASN A 117 2.73 6.98 16.82
N ARG A 118 2.50 8.18 16.35
CA ARG A 118 2.62 9.39 17.17
C ARG A 118 1.53 9.52 18.23
#